data_5a0a61c385c7e9211e3b445b0595d0de
#
_entry.id   5a0a61c385c7e9211e3b445b0595d0de
#
_cell.length_a   1.000
_cell.length_b   1.000
_cell.length_c   1.000
_cell.angle_alpha   90.00
_cell.angle_beta   90.00
_cell.angle_gamma   90.00
#
_symmetry.space_group_name_H-M   'P 1'
#
loop_
_entity.id
_entity.type
_entity.pdbx_description
1 polymer ?
#
loop_
_entity_poly.entity_id
_entity_poly.type
_entity_poly.pdbx_seq_one_letter_code
_entity_poly.pdbx_strand_id
1 'polypeptide(L)'
;RGLRFAAVLGFEIEPGTAAALRGNAPRLKNLSPERVKAELERLLCGPAAAPVLREYVDVIGVVLPELLPMVGFMQNNPHHRKDVWEHTLTVLENIPAEPALRWAALLHDVEKPSCCTTDEEGIRHFKGHQEKSAATAEKILRRLHAETRLITEVTELIKIHDIRFPATVEMATRWAGR
;
A
#
# COMPACT_ATOMS: atom_id res chain seq x y z
N ARG A 1 -3.12 3.89 17.45
CA ARG A 1 -4.54 4.34 17.57
C ARG A 1 -4.72 5.77 17.07
N GLY A 2 -3.86 6.74 17.44
CA GLY A 2 -3.97 8.13 17.00
C GLY A 2 -4.11 8.24 15.47
N LEU A 3 -3.21 7.60 14.71
CA LEU A 3 -3.24 7.60 13.24
C LEU A 3 -4.55 6.99 12.70
N ARG A 4 -5.03 5.89 13.29
CA ARG A 4 -6.31 5.31 12.90
C ARG A 4 -7.48 6.27 13.15
N PHE A 5 -7.52 6.95 14.29
CA PHE A 5 -8.57 7.93 14.54
C PHE A 5 -8.52 9.10 13.57
N ALA A 6 -7.31 9.60 13.24
CA ALA A 6 -7.15 10.62 12.21
C ALA A 6 -7.67 10.16 10.85
N ALA A 7 -7.35 8.93 10.44
CA ALA A 7 -7.80 8.37 9.16
C ALA A 7 -9.32 8.14 9.10
N VAL A 8 -9.93 7.66 10.18
CA VAL A 8 -11.36 7.31 10.22
C VAL A 8 -12.24 8.55 10.40
N LEU A 9 -11.80 9.53 11.19
CA LEU A 9 -12.60 10.69 11.59
C LEU A 9 -12.20 11.97 10.84
N GLY A 10 -11.09 11.94 10.07
CA GLY A 10 -10.62 13.10 9.33
C GLY A 10 -9.99 14.19 10.20
N PHE A 11 -9.49 13.86 11.40
CA PHE A 11 -8.85 14.84 12.28
C PHE A 11 -7.43 15.18 11.82
N GLU A 12 -7.06 16.42 12.00
CA GLU A 12 -5.65 16.78 12.10
C GLU A 12 -5.10 16.44 13.48
N ILE A 13 -3.89 15.89 13.52
CA ILE A 13 -3.22 15.56 14.78
C ILE A 13 -2.47 16.80 15.25
N GLU A 14 -2.76 17.24 16.47
CA GLU A 14 -2.10 18.39 17.09
C GLU A 14 -0.57 18.19 17.11
N PRO A 15 0.24 19.26 16.85
CA PRO A 15 1.71 19.14 16.68
C PRO A 15 2.46 18.46 17.83
N GLY A 16 2.10 18.72 19.09
CA GLY A 16 2.71 18.07 20.24
C GLY A 16 2.40 16.56 20.27
N THR A 17 1.17 16.19 19.92
CA THR A 17 0.76 14.79 19.77
C THR A 17 1.47 14.12 18.60
N ALA A 18 1.63 14.80 17.46
CA ALA A 18 2.38 14.30 16.31
C ALA A 18 3.86 14.05 16.66
N ALA A 19 4.49 14.98 17.39
CA ALA A 19 5.86 14.80 17.88
C ALA A 19 5.97 13.59 18.83
N ALA A 20 5.01 13.44 19.74
CA ALA A 20 4.96 12.30 20.66
C ALA A 20 4.76 10.96 19.92
N LEU A 21 3.94 10.93 18.86
CA LEU A 21 3.76 9.75 18.02
C LEU A 21 5.08 9.34 17.35
N ARG A 22 5.80 10.28 16.74
CA ARG A 22 7.11 10.02 16.12
C ARG A 22 8.15 9.57 17.15
N GLY A 23 8.23 10.24 18.31
CA GLY A 23 9.16 9.87 19.38
C GLY A 23 8.90 8.48 19.98
N ASN A 24 7.65 8.02 19.99
CA ASN A 24 7.27 6.70 20.48
C ASN A 24 7.15 5.63 19.38
N ALA A 25 7.32 5.98 18.11
CA ALA A 25 7.18 5.05 16.98
C ALA A 25 8.04 3.77 17.13
N PRO A 26 9.30 3.80 17.60
CA PRO A 26 10.10 2.58 17.81
C PRO A 26 9.43 1.53 18.71
N ARG A 27 8.56 1.94 19.64
CA ARG A 27 7.82 1.02 20.53
C ARG A 27 6.76 0.19 19.82
N LEU A 28 6.36 0.57 18.58
CA LEU A 28 5.41 -0.19 17.76
C LEU A 28 5.91 -1.62 17.50
N LYS A 29 7.22 -1.85 17.45
CA LYS A 29 7.83 -3.17 17.29
C LYS A 29 7.52 -4.14 18.44
N ASN A 30 7.11 -3.63 19.60
CA ASN A 30 6.79 -4.43 20.79
C ASN A 30 5.30 -4.79 20.87
N LEU A 31 4.48 -4.36 19.90
CA LEU A 31 3.06 -4.69 19.86
C LEU A 31 2.85 -6.05 19.17
N SER A 32 1.78 -6.75 19.56
CA SER A 32 1.43 -7.98 18.89
C SER A 32 1.06 -7.71 17.41
N PRO A 33 1.48 -8.61 16.49
CA PRO A 33 1.22 -8.45 15.05
C PRO A 33 -0.26 -8.28 14.72
N GLU A 34 -1.13 -9.03 15.37
CA GLU A 34 -2.57 -8.98 15.16
C GLU A 34 -3.16 -7.61 15.52
N ARG A 35 -2.65 -7.00 16.59
CA ARG A 35 -3.06 -5.67 17.01
C ARG A 35 -2.61 -4.61 16.02
N VAL A 36 -1.38 -4.73 15.52
CA VAL A 36 -0.84 -3.84 14.48
C VAL A 36 -1.68 -3.99 13.21
N LYS A 37 -1.96 -5.23 12.76
CA LYS A 37 -2.82 -5.52 11.60
C LYS A 37 -4.18 -4.87 11.75
N ALA A 38 -4.85 -5.07 12.86
CA ALA A 38 -6.21 -4.56 13.08
C ALA A 38 -6.28 -3.02 13.07
N GLU A 39 -5.27 -2.33 13.63
CA GLU A 39 -5.21 -0.86 13.59
C GLU A 39 -4.88 -0.34 12.18
N LEU A 40 -3.96 -1.01 11.46
CA LEU A 40 -3.61 -0.66 10.08
C LEU A 40 -4.81 -0.85 9.13
N GLU A 41 -5.52 -1.97 9.24
CA GLU A 41 -6.67 -2.27 8.39
C GLU A 41 -7.78 -1.23 8.54
N ARG A 42 -8.08 -0.85 9.79
CA ARG A 42 -9.04 0.22 10.06
C ARG A 42 -8.56 1.59 9.57
N LEU A 43 -7.25 1.86 9.66
CA LEU A 43 -6.65 3.07 9.11
C LEU A 43 -6.81 3.10 7.58
N LEU A 44 -6.45 2.01 6.90
CA LEU A 44 -6.52 1.89 5.45
C LEU A 44 -7.94 2.04 4.91
N CYS A 45 -8.94 1.57 5.65
CA CYS A 45 -10.35 1.70 5.30
C CYS A 45 -10.95 3.06 5.70
N GLY A 46 -10.20 3.92 6.37
CA GLY A 46 -10.65 5.26 6.73
C GLY A 46 -10.70 6.20 5.51
N PRO A 47 -11.66 7.15 5.48
CA PRO A 47 -11.79 8.12 4.38
C PRO A 47 -10.57 9.05 4.23
N ALA A 48 -9.83 9.31 5.31
CA ALA A 48 -8.61 10.11 5.31
C ALA A 48 -7.33 9.25 5.41
N ALA A 49 -7.37 8.00 4.90
CA ALA A 49 -6.23 7.09 4.95
C ALA A 49 -4.99 7.66 4.23
N ALA A 50 -5.15 8.15 3.00
CA ALA A 50 -4.03 8.62 2.19
C ALA A 50 -3.33 9.86 2.78
N PRO A 51 -4.02 10.92 3.22
CA PRO A 51 -3.40 12.04 3.94
C PRO A 51 -2.60 11.58 5.18
N VAL A 52 -3.16 10.67 5.98
CA VAL A 52 -2.50 10.16 7.18
C VAL A 52 -1.27 9.32 6.83
N LEU A 53 -1.36 8.47 5.82
CA LEU A 53 -0.21 7.68 5.34
C LEU A 53 0.89 8.59 4.78
N ARG A 54 0.53 9.65 4.04
CA ARG A 54 1.49 10.62 3.50
C ARG A 54 2.25 11.32 4.61
N GLU A 55 1.55 11.81 5.62
CA GLU A 55 2.13 12.59 6.71
C GLU A 55 2.96 11.74 7.68
N TYR A 56 2.55 10.48 7.90
CA TYR A 56 3.11 9.61 8.95
C TYR A 56 3.74 8.33 8.39
N VAL A 57 4.25 8.35 7.15
CA VAL A 57 4.94 7.20 6.56
C VAL A 57 6.16 6.77 7.38
N ASP A 58 6.85 7.72 8.03
CA ASP A 58 7.95 7.48 8.95
C ASP A 58 7.54 6.62 10.16
N VAL A 59 6.36 6.87 10.72
CA VAL A 59 5.80 6.09 11.85
C VAL A 59 5.31 4.72 11.36
N ILE A 60 4.60 4.68 10.23
CA ILE A 60 4.10 3.43 9.63
C ILE A 60 5.27 2.53 9.19
N GLY A 61 6.33 3.12 8.65
CA GLY A 61 7.54 2.42 8.22
C GLY A 61 8.28 1.67 9.33
N VAL A 62 8.00 1.98 10.60
CA VAL A 62 8.54 1.19 11.72
C VAL A 62 8.00 -0.25 11.73
N VAL A 63 6.75 -0.45 11.30
CA VAL A 63 6.09 -1.77 11.23
C VAL A 63 5.99 -2.31 9.80
N LEU A 64 6.04 -1.43 8.80
CA LEU A 64 6.06 -1.74 7.38
C LEU A 64 7.25 -1.06 6.69
N PRO A 65 8.50 -1.45 7.01
CA PRO A 65 9.69 -0.81 6.46
C PRO A 65 9.80 -0.94 4.94
N GLU A 66 9.10 -1.89 4.36
CA GLU A 66 9.04 -2.14 2.91
C GLU A 66 8.43 -0.96 2.13
N LEU A 67 7.64 -0.10 2.79
CA LEU A 67 7.04 1.07 2.15
C LEU A 67 8.04 2.22 1.95
N LEU A 68 9.07 2.33 2.80
CA LEU A 68 9.98 3.47 2.81
C LEU A 68 10.73 3.68 1.49
N PRO A 69 11.20 2.65 0.77
CA PRO A 69 11.84 2.82 -0.53
C PRO A 69 10.95 3.42 -1.63
N MET A 70 9.62 3.40 -1.45
CA MET A 70 8.68 3.95 -2.42
C MET A 70 8.63 5.48 -2.37
N VAL A 71 8.94 6.05 -1.20
CA VAL A 71 8.84 7.50 -0.94
C VAL A 71 9.90 8.24 -1.74
N GLY A 72 9.47 9.20 -2.57
CA GLY A 72 10.37 9.95 -3.45
C GLY A 72 10.97 9.15 -4.61
N PHE A 73 10.60 7.89 -4.80
CA PHE A 73 11.10 7.07 -5.89
C PHE A 73 10.41 7.43 -7.21
N MET A 74 11.03 8.32 -7.99
CA MET A 74 10.51 8.77 -9.28
C MET A 74 10.47 7.65 -10.31
N GLN A 75 9.36 7.50 -11.01
CA GLN A 75 9.19 6.43 -11.99
C GLN A 75 9.86 6.74 -13.35
N ASN A 76 10.15 8.01 -13.65
CA ASN A 76 10.77 8.48 -14.90
C ASN A 76 10.23 7.74 -16.15
N ASN A 77 8.91 7.68 -16.25
CA ASN A 77 8.20 7.01 -17.32
C ASN A 77 7.17 8.00 -17.88
N PRO A 78 6.95 8.07 -19.22
CA PRO A 78 5.98 9.00 -19.83
C PRO A 78 4.56 8.90 -19.26
N HIS A 79 4.21 7.76 -18.69
CA HIS A 79 2.88 7.49 -18.14
C HIS A 79 2.75 7.85 -16.64
N HIS A 80 3.85 8.11 -15.93
CA HIS A 80 3.83 8.34 -14.48
C HIS A 80 4.63 9.58 -14.09
N ARG A 81 3.91 10.65 -13.72
CA ARG A 81 4.51 11.92 -13.24
C ARG A 81 4.74 11.95 -11.72
N LYS A 82 4.12 11.02 -11.00
CA LYS A 82 4.22 10.89 -9.53
C LYS A 82 5.31 9.88 -9.18
N ASP A 83 5.89 10.02 -7.98
CA ASP A 83 6.69 8.95 -7.40
C ASP A 83 5.80 7.73 -7.07
N VAL A 84 6.42 6.60 -6.73
CA VAL A 84 5.69 5.35 -6.47
C VAL A 84 4.77 5.49 -5.26
N TRP A 85 5.20 6.23 -4.21
CA TRP A 85 4.39 6.43 -3.02
C TRP A 85 3.14 7.28 -3.30
N GLU A 86 3.30 8.42 -3.96
CA GLU A 86 2.16 9.28 -4.33
C GLU A 86 1.21 8.62 -5.33
N HIS A 87 1.74 7.77 -6.22
CA HIS A 87 0.90 6.91 -7.05
C HIS A 87 0.07 5.95 -6.20
N THR A 88 0.70 5.24 -5.28
CA THR A 88 0.06 4.29 -4.35
C THR A 88 -1.05 4.95 -3.54
N LEU A 89 -0.79 6.14 -2.98
CA LEU A 89 -1.79 6.90 -2.23
C LEU A 89 -2.97 7.32 -3.12
N THR A 90 -2.69 7.72 -4.38
CA THR A 90 -3.75 8.06 -5.34
C THR A 90 -4.63 6.85 -5.66
N VAL A 91 -4.05 5.67 -5.86
CA VAL A 91 -4.81 4.43 -6.06
C VAL A 91 -5.68 4.15 -4.82
N LEU A 92 -5.11 4.26 -3.63
CA LEU A 92 -5.83 4.04 -2.38
C LEU A 92 -7.04 4.97 -2.23
N GLU A 93 -6.94 6.24 -2.60
CA GLU A 93 -8.04 7.21 -2.53
C GLU A 93 -9.22 6.86 -3.45
N ASN A 94 -8.94 6.19 -4.57
CA ASN A 94 -9.92 5.96 -5.65
C ASN A 94 -10.54 4.55 -5.67
N ILE A 95 -10.27 3.72 -4.66
CA ILE A 95 -10.84 2.37 -4.57
C ILE A 95 -11.78 2.24 -3.38
N PRO A 96 -12.71 1.26 -3.38
CA PRO A 96 -13.58 0.99 -2.24
C PRO A 96 -12.82 0.74 -0.94
N ALA A 97 -13.46 1.08 0.19
CA ALA A 97 -12.90 0.89 1.53
C ALA A 97 -13.08 -0.56 2.02
N GLU A 98 -12.62 -1.51 1.22
CA GLU A 98 -12.62 -2.94 1.52
C GLU A 98 -11.22 -3.42 1.89
N PRO A 99 -11.04 -4.21 2.96
CA PRO A 99 -9.72 -4.58 3.47
C PRO A 99 -8.79 -5.16 2.40
N ALA A 100 -9.26 -6.14 1.61
CA ALA A 100 -8.42 -6.77 0.59
C ALA A 100 -7.98 -5.78 -0.50
N LEU A 101 -8.90 -4.93 -0.98
CA LEU A 101 -8.57 -3.89 -1.96
C LEU A 101 -7.59 -2.87 -1.41
N ARG A 102 -7.80 -2.41 -0.17
CA ARG A 102 -6.93 -1.40 0.47
C ARG A 102 -5.53 -1.93 0.76
N TRP A 103 -5.39 -3.18 1.20
CA TRP A 103 -4.09 -3.84 1.35
C TRP A 103 -3.41 -4.06 0.00
N ALA A 104 -4.14 -4.51 -1.01
CA ALA A 104 -3.61 -4.66 -2.36
C ALA A 104 -3.12 -3.32 -2.91
N ALA A 105 -3.91 -2.24 -2.78
CA ALA A 105 -3.51 -0.91 -3.21
C ALA A 105 -2.26 -0.39 -2.48
N LEU A 106 -2.12 -0.64 -1.17
CA LEU A 106 -0.94 -0.23 -0.42
C LEU A 106 0.34 -0.94 -0.90
N LEU A 107 0.22 -2.20 -1.31
CA LEU A 107 1.38 -3.09 -1.53
C LEU A 107 1.65 -3.44 -3.00
N HIS A 108 0.78 -3.03 -3.97
CA HIS A 108 0.91 -3.46 -5.38
C HIS A 108 2.26 -3.10 -6.01
N ASP A 109 2.80 -1.98 -5.66
CA ASP A 109 4.02 -1.39 -6.22
C ASP A 109 5.23 -1.40 -5.27
N VAL A 110 5.13 -2.11 -4.14
CA VAL A 110 6.16 -2.09 -3.09
C VAL A 110 7.55 -2.54 -3.57
N GLU A 111 7.61 -3.36 -4.60
CA GLU A 111 8.86 -3.85 -5.19
C GLU A 111 9.28 -3.10 -6.47
N LYS A 112 8.59 -2.06 -6.91
CA LYS A 112 9.04 -1.24 -8.04
C LYS A 112 10.45 -0.69 -7.84
N PRO A 113 10.83 -0.17 -6.65
CA PRO A 113 12.21 0.30 -6.44
C PRO A 113 13.26 -0.79 -6.63
N SER A 114 13.00 -2.03 -6.19
CA SER A 114 13.92 -3.15 -6.32
C SER A 114 13.98 -3.78 -7.72
N CYS A 115 12.93 -3.57 -8.53
CA CYS A 115 12.81 -4.09 -9.89
C CYS A 115 13.24 -3.07 -10.96
N CYS A 116 13.65 -1.89 -10.55
CA CYS A 116 13.96 -0.79 -11.47
C CYS A 116 15.17 -1.11 -12.33
N THR A 117 14.99 -1.02 -13.63
CA THR A 117 16.07 -0.95 -14.64
C THR A 117 15.91 0.32 -15.45
N THR A 118 16.99 0.90 -15.91
CA THR A 118 16.97 2.12 -16.75
C THR A 118 17.57 1.76 -18.10
N ASP A 119 16.88 2.12 -19.18
CA ASP A 119 17.40 1.93 -20.54
C ASP A 119 18.33 3.07 -20.97
N GLU A 120 18.85 2.98 -22.21
CA GLU A 120 19.79 3.98 -22.78
C GLU A 120 19.15 5.37 -22.94
N GLU A 121 17.83 5.46 -22.98
CA GLU A 121 17.05 6.69 -23.11
C GLU A 121 16.72 7.31 -21.74
N GLY A 122 17.11 6.67 -20.63
CA GLY A 122 16.84 7.10 -19.27
C GLY A 122 15.43 6.75 -18.78
N ILE A 123 14.68 5.93 -19.51
CA ILE A 123 13.35 5.46 -19.14
C ILE A 123 13.47 4.30 -18.17
N ARG A 124 12.69 4.34 -17.10
CA ARG A 124 12.66 3.29 -16.08
C ARG A 124 11.61 2.22 -16.39
N HIS A 125 12.03 0.97 -16.22
CA HIS A 125 11.21 -0.23 -16.39
C HIS A 125 11.17 -1.03 -15.09
N PHE A 126 10.04 -1.70 -14.82
CA PHE A 126 9.78 -2.39 -13.56
C PHE A 126 9.30 -3.84 -13.81
N LYS A 127 9.99 -4.57 -14.70
CA LYS A 127 9.57 -5.92 -15.09
C LYS A 127 9.54 -6.88 -13.91
N GLY A 128 8.42 -7.59 -13.75
CA GLY A 128 8.24 -8.60 -12.72
C GLY A 128 7.99 -8.02 -11.31
N HIS A 129 7.70 -6.71 -11.21
CA HIS A 129 7.36 -6.13 -9.90
C HIS A 129 6.06 -6.70 -9.33
N GLN A 130 5.11 -7.12 -10.18
CA GLN A 130 3.83 -7.68 -9.73
C GLN A 130 4.03 -8.95 -8.89
N GLU A 131 4.79 -9.90 -9.40
CA GLU A 131 5.10 -11.16 -8.71
C GLU A 131 5.92 -10.93 -7.45
N LYS A 132 6.92 -10.03 -7.52
CA LYS A 132 7.74 -9.70 -6.36
C LYS A 132 6.93 -8.95 -5.30
N SER A 133 6.10 -7.97 -5.69
CA SER A 133 5.21 -7.26 -4.77
C SER A 133 4.21 -8.21 -4.10
N ALA A 134 3.63 -9.15 -4.86
CA ALA A 134 2.75 -10.18 -4.29
C ALA A 134 3.48 -11.06 -3.26
N ALA A 135 4.71 -11.49 -3.57
CA ALA A 135 5.52 -12.28 -2.63
C ALA A 135 5.90 -11.49 -1.37
N THR A 136 6.21 -10.19 -1.51
CA THR A 136 6.50 -9.30 -0.38
C THR A 136 5.24 -9.02 0.43
N ALA A 137 4.09 -8.80 -0.21
CA ALA A 137 2.80 -8.64 0.44
C ALA A 137 2.42 -9.88 1.25
N GLU A 138 2.64 -11.10 0.72
CA GLU A 138 2.43 -12.34 1.47
C GLU A 138 3.28 -12.39 2.74
N LYS A 139 4.58 -12.07 2.65
CA LYS A 139 5.47 -12.03 3.81
C LYS A 139 5.02 -11.02 4.86
N ILE A 140 4.62 -9.82 4.44
CA ILE A 140 4.11 -8.76 5.32
C ILE A 140 2.84 -9.24 6.04
N LEU A 141 1.86 -9.74 5.29
CA LEU A 141 0.57 -10.17 5.86
C LEU A 141 0.73 -11.39 6.77
N ARG A 142 1.61 -12.36 6.44
CA ARG A 142 1.96 -13.47 7.34
C ARG A 142 2.63 -12.97 8.63
N ARG A 143 3.57 -12.01 8.53
CA ARG A 143 4.21 -11.36 9.70
C ARG A 143 3.18 -10.64 10.57
N LEU A 144 2.14 -10.10 10.00
CA LEU A 144 1.02 -9.45 10.70
C LEU A 144 -0.07 -10.44 11.16
N HIS A 145 0.15 -11.74 11.00
CA HIS A 145 -0.80 -12.82 11.35
C HIS A 145 -2.17 -12.63 10.69
N ALA A 146 -2.17 -12.21 9.43
CA ALA A 146 -3.40 -12.11 8.65
C ALA A 146 -3.98 -13.49 8.31
N GLU A 147 -5.27 -13.56 8.14
CA GLU A 147 -5.99 -14.77 7.75
C GLU A 147 -5.59 -15.19 6.33
N THR A 148 -5.48 -16.50 6.09
CA THR A 148 -5.07 -17.06 4.78
C THR A 148 -5.93 -16.54 3.63
N ARG A 149 -7.23 -16.38 3.86
CA ARG A 149 -8.15 -15.83 2.87
C ARG A 149 -7.73 -14.43 2.42
N LEU A 150 -7.46 -13.51 3.38
CA LEU A 150 -7.03 -12.14 3.07
C LEU A 150 -5.70 -12.14 2.31
N ILE A 151 -4.75 -13.00 2.71
CA ILE A 151 -3.45 -13.12 2.03
C ILE A 151 -3.66 -13.53 0.57
N THR A 152 -4.48 -14.55 0.31
CA THR A 152 -4.76 -15.03 -1.05
C THR A 152 -5.41 -13.93 -1.89
N GLU A 153 -6.47 -13.30 -1.39
CA GLU A 153 -7.17 -12.22 -2.10
C GLU A 153 -6.23 -11.06 -2.46
N VAL A 154 -5.42 -10.59 -1.51
CA VAL A 154 -4.46 -9.50 -1.73
C VAL A 154 -3.40 -9.86 -2.76
N THR A 155 -2.80 -11.05 -2.64
CA THR A 155 -1.72 -11.46 -3.55
C THR A 155 -2.22 -11.69 -4.97
N GLU A 156 -3.43 -12.21 -5.15
CA GLU A 156 -4.06 -12.35 -6.47
C GLU A 156 -4.34 -10.98 -7.11
N LEU A 157 -4.90 -10.04 -6.35
CA LEU A 157 -5.13 -8.67 -6.82
C LEU A 157 -3.82 -8.00 -7.27
N ILE A 158 -2.74 -8.15 -6.48
CA ILE A 158 -1.44 -7.57 -6.82
C ILE A 158 -0.88 -8.18 -8.11
N LYS A 159 -0.99 -9.49 -8.32
CA LYS A 159 -0.48 -10.13 -9.54
C LYS A 159 -1.15 -9.66 -10.82
N ILE A 160 -2.42 -9.24 -10.74
CA ILE A 160 -3.21 -8.88 -11.92
C ILE A 160 -3.39 -7.37 -12.11
N HIS A 161 -2.86 -6.51 -11.23
CA HIS A 161 -3.19 -5.08 -11.23
C HIS A 161 -2.80 -4.33 -12.50
N ASP A 162 -1.73 -4.76 -13.19
CA ASP A 162 -1.24 -4.18 -14.45
C ASP A 162 -1.83 -4.86 -15.71
N ILE A 163 -2.68 -5.87 -15.55
CA ILE A 163 -3.28 -6.55 -16.69
C ILE A 163 -4.30 -5.60 -17.34
N ARG A 164 -4.00 -5.16 -18.56
CA ARG A 164 -4.94 -4.39 -19.38
C ARG A 164 -6.01 -5.32 -19.89
N PHE A 165 -7.19 -5.26 -19.31
CA PHE A 165 -8.37 -5.95 -19.82
C PHE A 165 -8.94 -5.13 -21.00
N PRO A 166 -9.06 -5.68 -22.20
CA PRO A 166 -9.85 -5.04 -23.24
C PRO A 166 -11.29 -4.91 -22.70
N ALA A 167 -11.84 -3.70 -22.74
CA ALA A 167 -13.21 -3.42 -22.30
C ALA A 167 -14.22 -4.02 -23.30
N THR A 168 -14.31 -5.35 -23.37
CA THR A 168 -15.28 -6.07 -24.19
C THR A 168 -16.38 -6.65 -23.30
N VAL A 169 -17.63 -6.66 -23.83
CA VAL A 169 -18.80 -7.25 -23.15
C VAL A 169 -18.54 -8.73 -22.79
N GLU A 170 -17.82 -9.46 -23.64
CA GLU A 170 -17.42 -10.86 -23.42
C GLU A 170 -16.55 -11.04 -22.16
N MET A 171 -15.61 -10.13 -21.90
CA MET A 171 -14.76 -10.18 -20.71
C MET A 171 -15.57 -9.85 -19.44
N ALA A 172 -16.46 -8.85 -19.51
CA ALA A 172 -17.32 -8.50 -18.38
C ALA A 172 -18.22 -9.69 -17.98
N THR A 173 -18.80 -10.40 -18.94
CA THR A 173 -19.65 -11.59 -18.71
C THR A 173 -18.84 -12.76 -18.11
N ARG A 174 -17.60 -12.95 -18.55
CA ARG A 174 -16.74 -14.04 -18.06
C ARG A 174 -16.29 -13.83 -16.61
N TRP A 175 -16.20 -12.57 -16.14
CA TRP A 175 -15.84 -12.23 -14.76
C TRP A 175 -17.05 -12.18 -13.82
N ALA A 176 -18.23 -11.80 -14.33
CA ALA A 176 -19.47 -11.80 -13.56
C ALA A 176 -20.00 -13.21 -13.26
N GLY A 177 -19.50 -14.24 -13.94
CA GLY A 177 -19.91 -15.63 -13.77
C GLY A 177 -19.00 -16.49 -12.90
N ARG A 178 -18.06 -15.91 -12.18
CA ARG A 178 -17.19 -16.57 -11.19
C ARG A 178 -17.47 -16.08 -9.79
#